data_4bd84d53ba4f4665dc0a15949f113504
#
_entry.id   4bd84d53ba4f4665dc0a15949f113504
#
_cell.length_a   1.000
_cell.length_b   1.000
_cell.length_c   1.000
_cell.angle_alpha   90.00
_cell.angle_beta   90.00
_cell.angle_gamma   90.00
#
_symmetry.space_group_name_H-M   'P 1'
#
loop_
_entity.id
_entity.type
_entity.pdbx_description
1 polymer ?
#
loop_
_entity_poly.entity_id
_entity_poly.type
_entity_poly.pdbx_seq_one_letter_code
_entity_poly.pdbx_strand_id
1 'polypeptide(L)'
;MEDSRIIELFFARDEKAISETHSKYGRYCYSIAYNILAVNEDCEECVNDTLMKAWNAIPPQKPKKLSAFLGRITRNLSLNRFFEKT
;
A
#
# COMPACT_ATOMS: atom_id res chain seq x y z
N MET A 1 -13.84 7.38 1.86
CA MET A 1 -13.28 8.66 1.36
C MET A 1 -12.85 8.48 -0.09
N GLU A 2 -13.08 9.48 -0.92
CA GLU A 2 -12.67 9.44 -2.31
C GLU A 2 -11.16 9.51 -2.45
N ASP A 3 -10.61 8.84 -3.48
CA ASP A 3 -9.17 8.79 -3.72
C ASP A 3 -8.54 10.18 -3.84
N SER A 4 -9.23 11.11 -4.50
CA SER A 4 -8.73 12.49 -4.63
C SER A 4 -8.52 13.16 -3.28
N ARG A 5 -9.42 12.90 -2.33
CA ARG A 5 -9.30 13.44 -0.97
C ARG A 5 -8.15 12.78 -0.22
N ILE A 6 -7.98 11.49 -0.41
CA ILE A 6 -6.85 10.77 0.20
C ILE A 6 -5.53 11.35 -0.30
N ILE A 7 -5.43 11.56 -1.61
CA ILE A 7 -4.21 12.13 -2.20
C ILE A 7 -3.94 13.52 -1.66
N GLU A 8 -4.99 14.34 -1.49
CA GLU A 8 -4.84 15.66 -0.89
C GLU A 8 -4.24 15.57 0.52
N LEU A 9 -4.66 14.57 1.31
CA LEU A 9 -4.11 14.35 2.64
C LEU A 9 -2.62 14.01 2.58
N PHE A 10 -2.20 13.19 1.62
CA PHE A 10 -0.78 12.91 1.40
C PHE A 10 0.00 14.17 1.10
N PHE A 11 -0.53 15.01 0.20
CA PHE A 11 0.15 16.25 -0.17
C PHE A 11 0.21 17.25 0.98
N ALA A 12 -0.78 17.23 1.85
CA ALA A 12 -0.80 18.06 3.06
C ALA A 12 0.09 17.49 4.17
N ARG A 13 0.71 16.33 3.96
CA ARG A 13 1.49 15.60 4.96
C ARG A 13 0.68 15.31 6.21
N ASP A 14 -0.61 15.06 6.03
CA ASP A 14 -1.52 14.68 7.10
C ASP A 14 -1.50 13.17 7.27
N GLU A 15 -1.17 12.69 8.45
CA GLU A 15 -1.06 11.26 8.73
C GLU A 15 -2.38 10.50 8.54
N LYS A 16 -3.50 11.20 8.50
CA LYS A 16 -4.80 10.60 8.16
C LYS A 16 -4.77 9.96 6.79
N ALA A 17 -3.86 10.41 5.90
CA ALA A 17 -3.68 9.78 4.60
C ALA A 17 -3.39 8.28 4.76
N ILE A 18 -2.57 7.92 5.73
CA ILE A 18 -2.19 6.53 5.98
C ILE A 18 -3.39 5.72 6.46
N SER A 19 -4.10 6.21 7.48
CA SER A 19 -5.25 5.50 8.04
C SER A 19 -6.40 5.39 7.05
N GLU A 20 -6.66 6.44 6.26
CA GLU A 20 -7.72 6.41 5.25
C GLU A 20 -7.38 5.45 4.11
N THR A 21 -6.11 5.39 3.72
CA THR A 21 -5.66 4.44 2.71
C THR A 21 -5.81 3.01 3.23
N HIS A 22 -5.42 2.77 4.47
CA HIS A 22 -5.55 1.46 5.09
C HIS A 22 -7.03 1.03 5.16
N SER A 23 -7.91 1.93 5.58
CA SER A 23 -9.34 1.63 5.65
C SER A 23 -9.93 1.28 4.30
N LYS A 24 -9.53 1.98 3.26
CA LYS A 24 -10.11 1.78 1.93
C LYS A 24 -9.47 0.62 1.17
N TYR A 25 -8.16 0.47 1.25
CA TYR A 25 -7.41 -0.45 0.41
C TYR A 25 -6.61 -1.52 1.16
N GLY A 26 -6.70 -1.56 2.48
CA GLY A 26 -5.95 -2.53 3.27
C GLY A 26 -6.25 -3.97 2.88
N ARG A 27 -7.53 -4.31 2.73
CA ARG A 27 -7.94 -5.67 2.34
C ARG A 27 -7.50 -6.02 0.93
N TYR A 28 -7.57 -5.05 0.04
CA TYR A 28 -7.13 -5.21 -1.35
C TYR A 28 -5.63 -5.55 -1.39
N CYS A 29 -4.82 -4.77 -0.69
CA CYS A 29 -3.38 -5.01 -0.61
C CYS A 29 -3.09 -6.35 0.08
N TYR A 30 -3.80 -6.65 1.16
CA TYR A 30 -3.64 -7.91 1.87
C TYR A 30 -3.90 -9.10 0.94
N SER A 31 -4.96 -9.04 0.13
CA SER A 31 -5.30 -10.14 -0.78
C SER A 31 -4.22 -10.36 -1.83
N ILE A 32 -3.60 -9.29 -2.33
CA ILE A 32 -2.47 -9.40 -3.26
C ILE A 32 -1.30 -10.11 -2.60
N ALA A 33 -0.95 -9.70 -1.40
CA ALA A 33 0.15 -10.31 -0.65
C ALA A 33 -0.15 -11.76 -0.30
N TYR A 34 -1.38 -12.06 0.09
CA TYR A 34 -1.76 -13.41 0.47
C TYR A 34 -1.68 -14.39 -0.69
N ASN A 35 -2.06 -13.95 -1.89
CA ASN A 35 -1.97 -14.79 -3.08
C ASN A 35 -0.52 -15.18 -3.41
N ILE A 36 0.45 -14.40 -2.95
CA ILE A 36 1.87 -14.66 -3.20
C ILE A 36 2.53 -15.38 -2.02
N LEU A 37 2.24 -14.94 -0.80
CA LEU A 37 2.95 -15.39 0.39
C LEU A 37 2.20 -16.41 1.23
N ALA A 38 0.87 -16.32 1.26
CA ALA A 38 -0.01 -17.21 2.04
C ALA A 38 0.34 -17.33 3.53
N VAL A 39 1.08 -16.38 4.09
CA VAL A 39 1.43 -16.31 5.50
C VAL A 39 0.92 -15.00 6.06
N ASN A 40 0.02 -15.07 7.03
CA ASN A 40 -0.67 -13.90 7.56
C ASN A 40 0.27 -12.80 8.04
N GLU A 41 1.29 -13.16 8.81
CA GLU A 41 2.24 -12.18 9.36
C GLU A 41 3.00 -11.45 8.26
N ASP A 42 3.45 -12.19 7.24
CA ASP A 42 4.16 -11.60 6.12
C ASP A 42 3.25 -10.67 5.32
N CYS A 43 1.98 -11.05 5.17
CA CYS A 43 1.01 -10.22 4.45
C CYS A 43 0.74 -8.92 5.17
N GLU A 44 0.60 -8.96 6.50
CA GLU A 44 0.40 -7.77 7.30
C GLU A 44 1.59 -6.81 7.19
N GLU A 45 2.81 -7.35 7.23
CA GLU A 45 4.00 -6.53 7.05
C GLU A 45 4.06 -5.89 5.67
N CYS A 46 3.67 -6.63 4.63
CA CYS A 46 3.64 -6.08 3.26
C CYS A 46 2.62 -4.95 3.14
N VAL A 47 1.46 -5.08 3.80
CA VAL A 47 0.47 -4.01 3.80
C VAL A 47 1.03 -2.77 4.50
N ASN A 48 1.63 -2.94 5.66
CA ASN A 48 2.21 -1.81 6.40
C ASN A 48 3.33 -1.15 5.60
N ASP A 49 4.21 -1.94 4.98
CA ASP A 49 5.30 -1.41 4.16
C ASP A 49 4.77 -0.68 2.92
N THR A 50 3.66 -1.16 2.35
CA THR A 50 3.00 -0.49 1.23
C THR A 50 2.55 0.92 1.64
N LEU A 51 1.92 1.03 2.81
CA LEU A 51 1.46 2.32 3.32
C LEU A 51 2.62 3.28 3.54
N MET A 52 3.72 2.79 4.10
CA MET A 52 4.90 3.63 4.33
C MET A 52 5.58 4.05 3.03
N LYS A 53 5.63 3.17 2.04
CA LYS A 53 6.17 3.53 0.73
C LYS A 53 5.30 4.58 0.05
N ALA A 54 3.98 4.46 0.17
CA ALA A 54 3.07 5.46 -0.37
C ALA A 54 3.28 6.80 0.32
N TRP A 55 3.43 6.80 1.64
CA TRP A 55 3.69 8.01 2.42
C TRP A 55 4.97 8.71 1.96
N ASN A 56 6.01 7.94 1.67
CA ASN A 56 7.29 8.50 1.22
C ASN A 56 7.27 8.93 -0.25
N ALA A 57 6.40 8.36 -1.07
CA ALA A 57 6.35 8.65 -2.50
C ALA A 57 5.39 9.78 -2.86
N ILE A 58 4.32 9.95 -2.09
CA ILE A 58 3.30 10.97 -2.34
C ILE A 58 3.38 12.04 -1.26
N PRO A 59 3.72 13.30 -1.53
CA PRO A 59 4.26 13.78 -2.78
C PRO A 59 5.73 13.38 -2.97
N PRO A 60 6.35 13.58 -4.15
CA PRO A 60 5.83 14.35 -5.28
C PRO A 60 4.99 13.54 -6.27
N GLN A 61 5.03 12.20 -6.19
CA GLN A 61 4.21 11.41 -7.08
C GLN A 61 2.73 11.68 -6.83
N LYS A 62 1.95 11.72 -7.89
CA LYS A 62 0.50 11.91 -7.82
C LYS A 62 -0.15 10.83 -8.67
N PRO A 63 -0.41 9.64 -8.08
CA PRO A 63 -0.97 8.55 -8.85
C PRO A 63 -2.34 8.90 -9.43
N LYS A 64 -2.56 8.56 -10.69
CA LYS A 64 -3.85 8.73 -11.33
C LYS A 64 -4.86 7.73 -10.81
N LYS A 65 -4.38 6.55 -10.43
CA LYS A 65 -5.22 5.48 -9.90
C LYS A 65 -4.55 4.92 -8.66
N LEU A 66 -5.06 5.31 -7.51
CA LEU A 66 -4.45 4.95 -6.23
C LEU A 66 -4.41 3.44 -6.02
N SER A 67 -5.48 2.72 -6.39
CA SER A 67 -5.52 1.26 -6.25
C SER A 67 -4.39 0.58 -7.04
N ALA A 68 -4.16 1.00 -8.27
CA ALA A 68 -3.11 0.43 -9.11
C ALA A 68 -1.71 0.74 -8.55
N PHE A 69 -1.54 1.96 -8.04
CA PHE A 69 -0.28 2.39 -7.43
C PHE A 69 0.05 1.52 -6.21
N LEU A 70 -0.92 1.37 -5.31
CA LEU A 70 -0.75 0.56 -4.11
C LEU A 70 -0.56 -0.92 -4.43
N GLY A 71 -1.34 -1.43 -5.37
CA GLY A 71 -1.26 -2.82 -5.78
C GLY A 71 0.11 -3.19 -6.33
N ARG A 72 0.71 -2.30 -7.13
CA ARG A 72 2.05 -2.52 -7.66
C ARG A 72 3.08 -2.59 -6.53
N ILE A 73 3.01 -1.67 -5.58
CA ILE A 73 3.93 -1.65 -4.44
C ILE A 73 3.80 -2.94 -3.64
N THR A 74 2.57 -3.31 -3.30
CA THR A 74 2.32 -4.52 -2.52
C THR A 74 2.82 -5.76 -3.24
N ARG A 75 2.53 -5.86 -4.54
CA ARG A 75 2.97 -7.01 -5.34
C ARG A 75 4.48 -7.12 -5.36
N ASN A 76 5.17 -6.01 -5.60
CA ASN A 76 6.63 -6.02 -5.64
C ASN A 76 7.24 -6.40 -4.29
N LEU A 77 6.71 -5.86 -3.20
CA LEU A 77 7.16 -6.22 -1.86
C LEU A 77 6.93 -7.70 -1.56
N SER A 78 5.76 -8.20 -1.95
CA SER A 78 5.41 -9.59 -1.71
C SER A 78 6.30 -10.56 -2.51
N LEU A 79 6.57 -10.23 -3.78
CA LEU A 79 7.45 -11.05 -4.61
C LEU A 79 8.88 -11.05 -4.06
N ASN A 80 9.39 -9.90 -3.64
CA ASN A 80 10.72 -9.81 -3.05
C ASN A 80 10.81 -10.68 -1.80
N ARG A 81 9.81 -10.62 -0.94
CA ARG A 81 9.78 -11.42 0.28
C ARG A 81 9.68 -12.90 -0.04
N PHE A 82 8.88 -13.26 -1.03
CA PHE A 82 8.75 -14.65 -1.48
C PHE A 82 10.10 -15.22 -1.91
N PHE A 83 10.83 -14.46 -2.74
CA PHE A 83 12.14 -14.91 -3.24
C PHE A 83 13.20 -14.96 -2.14
N GLU A 84 13.13 -14.09 -1.16
CA GLU A 84 14.05 -14.13 -0.02
C GLU A 84 13.89 -15.40 0.81
N LYS A 85 12.70 -15.98 0.83
CA LYS A 85 12.40 -17.20 1.62
C LYS A 85 12.75 -18.48 0.88
N THR A 86 13.01 -18.40 -0.40
CA THR A 86 13.39 -19.56 -1.22
C THR A 86 14.87 -19.53 -1.49
#